data_c2f21db1fa85a27d5d5e551daa422d5e
#
_entry.id   c2f21db1fa85a27d5d5e551daa422d5e
#
_cell.length_a   1.000
_cell.length_b   1.000
_cell.length_c   1.000
_cell.angle_alpha   90.00
_cell.angle_beta   90.00
_cell.angle_gamma   90.00
#
_symmetry.space_group_name_H-M   'P 1'
#
loop_
_entity.id
_entity.type
_entity.pdbx_description
1 polymer ?
#
loop_
_entity_poly.entity_id
_entity_poly.type
_entity_poly.pdbx_seq_one_letter_code
_entity_poly.pdbx_strand_id
1 'polypeptide(L)'
;YKDATIKGRILDYRPGLVSKIVPIIFDPVKGAYESEEVKINNDGTFVTRVKVPTTTSAAIRLFGKMITFYAVPGEESSVIINTRELCRQQSKFHKDDKPYGEAVYFGGTLAGLSQEYSNCTLKTSILNDYRQLFKDVAGMDADAYKDFIYGKRANLLASIEKAPISKALKAVLG
;
A
#
# COMPACT_ATOMS: atom_id res chain seq x y z
N TYR A 1 8.95 4.99 20.12
CA TYR A 1 8.67 3.78 19.34
C TYR A 1 7.91 2.78 20.20
N LYS A 2 6.83 2.22 19.65
CA LYS A 2 6.11 1.08 20.22
C LYS A 2 6.00 -0.03 19.17
N ASP A 3 5.89 -1.27 19.63
CA ASP A 3 5.68 -2.39 18.74
C ASP A 3 4.27 -2.34 18.16
N ALA A 4 4.14 -2.40 16.85
CA ALA A 4 2.90 -2.74 16.16
C ALA A 4 2.97 -4.20 15.74
N THR A 5 1.92 -4.97 16.00
CA THR A 5 1.84 -6.39 15.62
C THR A 5 1.03 -6.52 14.33
N ILE A 6 1.61 -7.18 13.34
CA ILE A 6 0.94 -7.47 12.07
C ILE A 6 0.72 -8.96 12.00
N LYS A 7 -0.55 -9.39 12.01
CA LYS A 7 -0.95 -10.78 11.79
C LYS A 7 -1.52 -10.92 10.40
N GLY A 8 -1.12 -11.97 9.70
CA GLY A 8 -1.64 -12.22 8.38
C GLY A 8 -2.02 -13.66 8.14
N ARG A 9 -2.88 -13.86 7.15
CA ARG A 9 -3.26 -15.17 6.64
C ARG A 9 -3.43 -15.12 5.13
N ILE A 10 -2.83 -16.07 4.45
CA ILE A 10 -3.00 -16.29 3.03
C ILE A 10 -4.03 -17.40 2.85
N LEU A 11 -5.16 -17.08 2.20
CA LEU A 11 -6.20 -18.05 1.89
C LEU A 11 -5.71 -19.01 0.80
N ASP A 12 -6.11 -20.27 0.91
CA ASP A 12 -5.73 -21.34 -0.03
C ASP A 12 -4.19 -21.48 -0.20
N TYR A 13 -3.46 -21.19 0.90
CA TYR A 13 -2.01 -21.24 0.89
C TYR A 13 -1.49 -22.64 0.52
N ARG A 14 -0.52 -22.65 -0.38
CA ARG A 14 0.19 -23.87 -0.78
C ARG A 14 1.67 -23.72 -0.42
N PRO A 15 2.18 -24.51 0.53
CA PRO A 15 3.60 -24.53 0.84
C PRO A 15 4.44 -24.75 -0.42
N GLY A 16 5.50 -23.99 -0.58
CA GLY A 16 6.38 -24.07 -1.76
C GLY A 16 6.15 -23.00 -2.84
N LEU A 17 4.99 -22.34 -2.89
CA LEU A 17 4.79 -21.19 -3.80
C LEU A 17 5.48 -19.93 -3.28
N VAL A 18 5.28 -19.63 -2.00
CA VAL A 18 5.91 -18.50 -1.30
C VAL A 18 6.17 -18.94 0.13
N SER A 19 7.43 -18.95 0.56
CA SER A 19 7.80 -19.36 1.93
C SER A 19 7.96 -18.19 2.90
N LYS A 20 8.07 -16.98 2.35
CA LYS A 20 8.33 -15.75 3.10
C LYS A 20 7.56 -14.60 2.51
N ILE A 21 7.26 -13.62 3.35
CA ILE A 21 6.81 -12.28 2.96
C ILE A 21 7.82 -11.25 3.45
N VAL A 22 7.78 -10.08 2.84
CA VAL A 22 8.60 -8.94 3.25
C VAL A 22 7.65 -7.78 3.56
N PRO A 23 7.29 -7.56 4.82
CA PRO A 23 6.64 -6.32 5.23
C PRO A 23 7.59 -5.15 5.02
N ILE A 24 7.09 -4.09 4.43
CA ILE A 24 7.81 -2.86 4.15
C ILE A 24 7.13 -1.76 4.96
N ILE A 25 7.86 -1.10 5.82
CA ILE A 25 7.32 -0.07 6.73
C ILE A 25 8.11 1.20 6.54
N PHE A 26 7.40 2.30 6.34
CA PHE A 26 8.03 3.61 6.29
C PHE A 26 8.23 4.15 7.71
N ASP A 27 9.48 4.45 8.08
CA ASP A 27 9.81 5.16 9.31
C ASP A 27 9.95 6.66 8.99
N PRO A 28 8.97 7.49 9.39
CA PRO A 28 9.00 8.91 9.06
C PRO A 28 10.07 9.69 9.83
N VAL A 29 10.57 9.15 10.95
CA VAL A 29 11.65 9.79 11.73
C VAL A 29 12.99 9.57 11.06
N LYS A 30 13.24 8.37 10.54
CA LYS A 30 14.46 8.04 9.80
C LYS A 30 14.40 8.46 8.34
N GLY A 31 13.21 8.73 7.80
CA GLY A 31 13.00 8.97 6.37
C GLY A 31 13.32 7.74 5.50
N ALA A 32 13.22 6.55 6.05
CA ALA A 32 13.66 5.31 5.41
C ALA A 32 12.60 4.20 5.51
N TYR A 33 12.69 3.24 4.59
CA TYR A 33 11.89 2.02 4.66
C TYR A 33 12.64 0.95 5.42
N GLU A 34 11.97 0.32 6.37
CA GLU A 34 12.44 -0.87 7.06
C GLU A 34 11.72 -2.09 6.50
N SER A 35 12.45 -3.19 6.34
CA SER A 35 11.89 -4.45 5.86
C SER A 35 12.66 -5.62 6.48
N GLU A 36 11.92 -6.62 6.93
CA GLU A 36 12.46 -7.87 7.45
C GLU A 36 11.68 -9.04 6.86
N GLU A 37 12.39 -10.10 6.49
CA GLU A 37 11.73 -11.31 5.98
C GLU A 37 10.97 -12.03 7.08
N VAL A 38 9.71 -12.35 6.84
CA VAL A 38 8.83 -13.07 7.75
C VAL A 38 8.43 -14.40 7.13
N LYS A 39 8.69 -15.49 7.87
CA LYS A 39 8.33 -16.84 7.45
C LYS A 39 6.81 -17.02 7.50
N ILE A 40 6.26 -17.67 6.48
CA ILE A 40 4.88 -18.11 6.44
C ILE A 40 4.80 -19.52 7.03
N ASN A 41 3.87 -19.73 7.94
CA ASN A 41 3.57 -21.04 8.50
C ASN A 41 2.90 -21.96 7.45
N ASN A 42 2.89 -23.26 7.70
CA ASN A 42 2.31 -24.24 6.77
C ASN A 42 0.81 -24.06 6.52
N ASP A 43 0.10 -23.41 7.44
CA ASP A 43 -1.32 -23.06 7.34
C ASP A 43 -1.57 -21.72 6.66
N GLY A 44 -0.54 -21.05 6.16
CA GLY A 44 -0.60 -19.75 5.50
C GLY A 44 -0.62 -18.56 6.45
N THR A 45 -0.50 -18.77 7.76
CA THR A 45 -0.44 -17.67 8.72
C THR A 45 0.98 -17.11 8.86
N PHE A 46 1.08 -15.84 9.25
CA PHE A 46 2.32 -15.19 9.63
C PHE A 46 2.08 -14.12 10.68
N VAL A 47 3.09 -13.83 11.47
CA VAL A 47 3.07 -12.76 12.46
C VAL A 47 4.41 -12.04 12.43
N THR A 48 4.38 -10.73 12.44
CA THR A 48 5.58 -9.90 12.62
C THR A 48 5.30 -8.77 13.59
N ARG A 49 6.36 -8.26 14.21
CA ARG A 49 6.34 -7.09 15.08
C ARG A 49 7.31 -6.07 14.54
N VAL A 50 6.85 -4.85 14.43
CA VAL A 50 7.63 -3.74 13.87
C VAL A 50 7.56 -2.56 14.82
N LYS A 51 8.68 -1.87 15.01
CA LYS A 51 8.73 -0.69 15.86
C LYS A 51 8.36 0.53 15.05
N VAL A 52 7.28 1.20 15.43
CA VAL A 52 6.81 2.40 14.75
C VAL A 52 6.73 3.58 15.74
N PRO A 53 7.15 4.79 15.32
CA PRO A 53 7.09 5.97 16.19
C PRO A 53 5.69 6.57 16.22
N THR A 54 4.94 6.43 15.15
CA THR A 54 3.58 6.93 14.95
C THR A 54 2.81 6.00 14.04
N THR A 55 1.52 6.22 13.88
CA THR A 55 0.73 5.57 12.82
C THR A 55 1.40 5.81 11.48
N THR A 56 1.73 4.73 10.79
CA THR A 56 2.48 4.79 9.53
C THR A 56 1.93 3.80 8.51
N SER A 57 2.21 4.06 7.23
CA SER A 57 1.89 3.11 6.18
C SER A 57 2.84 1.92 6.24
N ALA A 58 2.26 0.74 6.12
CA ALA A 58 2.95 -0.52 5.96
C ALA A 58 2.47 -1.20 4.68
N ALA A 59 3.31 -2.01 4.08
CA ALA A 59 2.94 -2.76 2.90
C ALA A 59 3.49 -4.18 2.94
N ILE A 60 2.78 -5.10 2.32
CA ILE A 60 3.25 -6.46 2.06
C ILE A 60 3.34 -6.64 0.55
N ARG A 61 4.50 -7.03 0.07
CA ARG A 61 4.67 -7.37 -1.34
C ARG A 61 4.43 -8.86 -1.56
N LEU A 62 3.40 -9.18 -2.35
CA LEU A 62 3.05 -10.56 -2.69
C LEU A 62 2.65 -10.64 -4.16
N PHE A 63 3.21 -11.61 -4.91
CA PHE A 63 2.95 -11.82 -6.34
C PHE A 63 3.06 -10.54 -7.19
N GLY A 64 4.03 -9.68 -6.87
CA GLY A 64 4.24 -8.42 -7.59
C GLY A 64 3.28 -7.29 -7.22
N LYS A 65 2.28 -7.52 -6.36
CA LYS A 65 1.37 -6.48 -5.86
C LYS A 65 1.79 -5.99 -4.48
N MET A 66 1.68 -4.68 -4.27
CA MET A 66 1.84 -4.04 -2.96
C MET A 66 0.47 -3.97 -2.30
N ILE A 67 0.35 -4.56 -1.12
CA ILE A 67 -0.84 -4.54 -0.26
C ILE A 67 -0.53 -3.54 0.85
N THR A 68 -1.07 -2.33 0.76
CA THR A 68 -0.78 -1.26 1.71
C THR A 68 -1.89 -1.15 2.76
N PHE A 69 -1.50 -0.92 4.00
CA PHE A 69 -2.36 -0.74 5.16
C PHE A 69 -1.66 0.17 6.19
N TYR A 70 -2.32 0.43 7.33
CA TYR A 70 -1.77 1.26 8.39
C TYR A 70 -1.40 0.44 9.62
N ALA A 71 -0.18 0.64 10.12
CA ALA A 71 0.31 0.11 11.38
C ALA A 71 0.21 1.19 12.47
N VAL A 72 -0.38 0.82 13.62
CA VAL A 72 -0.60 1.72 14.77
C VAL A 72 0.31 1.29 15.91
N PRO A 73 1.07 2.22 16.52
CA PRO A 73 1.95 1.91 17.64
C PRO A 73 1.20 1.28 18.83
N GLY A 74 1.64 0.11 19.28
CA GLY A 74 1.04 -0.61 20.40
C GLY A 74 -0.19 -1.43 20.08
N GLU A 75 -0.63 -1.47 18.83
CA GLU A 75 -1.84 -2.16 18.40
C GLU A 75 -1.55 -3.35 17.46
N GLU A 76 -2.60 -4.11 17.22
CA GLU A 76 -2.60 -5.23 16.28
C GLU A 76 -3.39 -4.89 15.03
N SER A 77 -2.78 -5.12 13.88
CA SER A 77 -3.42 -5.07 12.56
C SER A 77 -3.44 -6.46 11.96
N SER A 78 -4.52 -6.83 11.29
CA SER A 78 -4.61 -8.11 10.58
C SER A 78 -4.84 -7.91 9.09
N VAL A 79 -4.25 -8.82 8.30
CA VAL A 79 -4.34 -8.81 6.83
C VAL A 79 -4.65 -10.22 6.34
N ILE A 80 -5.80 -10.41 5.70
CA ILE A 80 -6.18 -11.69 5.08
C ILE A 80 -6.08 -11.51 3.57
N ILE A 81 -5.26 -12.32 2.92
CA ILE A 81 -4.96 -12.21 1.50
C ILE A 81 -5.62 -13.35 0.73
N ASN A 82 -6.55 -13.00 -0.16
CA ASN A 82 -7.18 -13.92 -1.09
C ASN A 82 -6.33 -14.01 -2.35
N THR A 83 -5.44 -14.98 -2.38
CA THR A 83 -4.49 -15.14 -3.50
C THR A 83 -5.18 -15.44 -4.81
N ARG A 84 -6.29 -16.17 -4.79
CA ARG A 84 -7.08 -16.47 -5.99
C ARG A 84 -7.60 -15.20 -6.66
N GLU A 85 -8.19 -14.30 -5.86
CA GLU A 85 -8.68 -13.01 -6.37
C GLU A 85 -7.52 -12.10 -6.79
N LEU A 86 -6.43 -12.07 -6.01
CA LEU A 86 -5.25 -11.29 -6.32
C LEU A 86 -4.64 -11.70 -7.68
N CYS A 87 -4.53 -13.01 -7.94
CA CYS A 87 -4.05 -13.55 -9.21
C CYS A 87 -5.02 -13.28 -10.35
N ARG A 88 -6.35 -13.39 -10.12
CA ARG A 88 -7.36 -13.06 -11.12
C ARG A 88 -7.21 -11.62 -11.60
N GLN A 89 -7.13 -10.66 -10.68
CA GLN A 89 -6.99 -9.23 -11.00
C GLN A 89 -5.73 -8.91 -11.83
N GLN A 90 -4.68 -9.71 -11.69
CA GLN A 90 -3.42 -9.54 -12.42
C GLN A 90 -3.36 -10.32 -13.74
N SER A 91 -4.30 -11.23 -13.95
CA SER A 91 -4.33 -12.06 -15.16
C SER A 91 -4.81 -11.25 -16.36
N LYS A 92 -4.12 -11.38 -17.48
CA LYS A 92 -4.59 -10.81 -18.75
C LYS A 92 -5.83 -11.53 -19.30
N PHE A 93 -6.03 -12.78 -18.89
CA PHE A 93 -7.09 -13.65 -19.42
C PHE A 93 -8.30 -13.74 -18.49
N HIS A 94 -8.14 -13.54 -17.19
CA HIS A 94 -9.16 -13.79 -16.16
C HIS A 94 -9.58 -12.54 -15.39
N LYS A 95 -9.03 -11.35 -15.70
CA LYS A 95 -9.35 -10.09 -14.98
C LYS A 95 -10.82 -9.72 -15.04
N ASP A 96 -11.52 -10.12 -16.12
CA ASP A 96 -12.93 -9.82 -16.38
C ASP A 96 -13.88 -10.95 -15.89
N ASP A 97 -13.34 -12.07 -15.36
CA ASP A 97 -14.12 -13.12 -14.75
C ASP A 97 -14.79 -12.64 -13.46
N LYS A 98 -15.83 -13.39 -13.02
CA LYS A 98 -16.51 -13.09 -11.75
C LYS A 98 -15.52 -13.08 -10.59
N PRO A 99 -15.53 -12.02 -9.75
CA PRO A 99 -14.66 -11.93 -8.58
C PRO A 99 -14.86 -13.07 -7.57
N TYR A 100 -13.78 -13.50 -6.93
CA TYR A 100 -13.77 -14.47 -5.83
C TYR A 100 -13.88 -13.80 -4.45
N GLY A 101 -14.49 -12.61 -4.37
CA GLY A 101 -14.55 -11.77 -3.19
C GLY A 101 -13.50 -10.66 -3.23
N GLU A 102 -13.23 -10.04 -2.08
CA GLU A 102 -12.16 -9.05 -1.97
C GLU A 102 -10.78 -9.71 -2.08
N ALA A 103 -9.83 -9.00 -2.70
CA ALA A 103 -8.46 -9.48 -2.81
C ALA A 103 -7.73 -9.46 -1.46
N VAL A 104 -8.11 -8.51 -0.59
CA VAL A 104 -7.52 -8.34 0.74
C VAL A 104 -8.60 -7.86 1.71
N TYR A 105 -8.57 -8.40 2.91
CA TYR A 105 -9.39 -7.95 4.04
C TYR A 105 -8.47 -7.46 5.15
N PHE A 106 -8.84 -6.35 5.77
CA PHE A 106 -8.08 -5.78 6.87
C PHE A 106 -8.87 -5.85 8.17
N GLY A 107 -8.15 -5.99 9.31
CA GLY A 107 -8.70 -5.90 10.66
C GLY A 107 -7.82 -5.02 11.55
N GLY A 108 -8.39 -4.60 12.68
CA GLY A 108 -7.77 -3.64 13.60
C GLY A 108 -8.39 -2.25 13.51
N THR A 109 -7.85 -1.31 14.30
CA THR A 109 -8.42 0.04 14.48
C THR A 109 -8.57 0.83 13.17
N LEU A 110 -7.63 0.68 12.24
CA LEU A 110 -7.66 1.38 10.94
C LEU A 110 -8.04 0.46 9.76
N ALA A 111 -8.77 -0.63 10.05
CA ALA A 111 -9.19 -1.58 9.01
C ALA A 111 -9.99 -0.92 7.87
N GLY A 112 -10.98 -0.07 8.21
CA GLY A 112 -11.80 0.63 7.23
C GLY A 112 -10.98 1.56 6.34
N LEU A 113 -10.06 2.32 6.93
CA LEU A 113 -9.16 3.20 6.19
C LEU A 113 -8.21 2.42 5.28
N SER A 114 -7.67 1.30 5.77
CA SER A 114 -6.80 0.40 5.00
C SER A 114 -7.54 -0.23 3.82
N GLN A 115 -8.79 -0.64 4.04
CA GLN A 115 -9.63 -1.21 2.98
C GLN A 115 -9.96 -0.18 1.91
N GLU A 116 -10.33 1.03 2.32
CA GLU A 116 -10.63 2.13 1.41
C GLU A 116 -9.39 2.52 0.58
N TYR A 117 -8.22 2.63 1.25
CA TYR A 117 -6.97 2.91 0.58
C TYR A 117 -6.57 1.82 -0.43
N SER A 118 -6.71 0.55 -0.05
CA SER A 118 -6.41 -0.59 -0.93
C SER A 118 -7.27 -0.61 -2.20
N ASN A 119 -8.51 -0.14 -2.11
CA ASN A 119 -9.47 -0.07 -3.21
C ASN A 119 -9.40 1.27 -3.98
N CYS A 120 -8.61 2.22 -3.48
CA CYS A 120 -8.47 3.53 -4.10
C CYS A 120 -7.67 3.46 -5.40
N THR A 121 -8.26 3.93 -6.50
CA THR A 121 -7.62 3.97 -7.82
C THR A 121 -6.96 5.30 -8.15
N LEU A 122 -6.99 6.27 -7.22
CA LEU A 122 -6.36 7.56 -7.41
C LEU A 122 -4.84 7.42 -7.57
N LYS A 123 -4.31 8.13 -8.55
CA LYS A 123 -2.87 8.30 -8.67
C LYS A 123 -2.42 9.36 -7.68
N THR A 124 -1.84 8.93 -6.56
CA THR A 124 -1.48 9.81 -5.43
C THR A 124 -0.03 10.28 -5.46
N SER A 125 0.73 9.99 -6.51
CA SER A 125 2.10 10.45 -6.67
C SER A 125 2.22 11.36 -7.90
N ILE A 126 2.86 12.50 -7.73
CA ILE A 126 3.25 13.38 -8.85
C ILE A 126 4.31 12.73 -9.75
N LEU A 127 4.96 11.68 -9.26
CA LEU A 127 6.07 10.95 -9.90
C LEU A 127 5.64 9.60 -10.52
N ASN A 128 4.34 9.41 -10.77
CA ASN A 128 3.81 8.11 -11.26
C ASN A 128 4.38 7.70 -12.62
N ASP A 129 4.76 8.67 -13.45
CA ASP A 129 5.40 8.42 -14.75
C ASP A 129 6.74 9.16 -14.85
N TYR A 130 7.78 8.52 -14.34
CA TYR A 130 9.14 9.08 -14.38
C TYR A 130 9.61 9.37 -15.80
N ARG A 131 9.26 8.53 -16.78
CA ARG A 131 9.72 8.73 -18.15
C ARG A 131 9.09 9.98 -18.76
N GLN A 132 7.81 10.19 -18.51
CA GLN A 132 7.13 11.40 -18.95
C GLN A 132 7.61 12.62 -18.18
N LEU A 133 7.79 12.50 -16.84
CA LEU A 133 8.32 13.57 -16.02
C LEU A 133 9.67 14.07 -16.54
N PHE A 134 10.62 13.17 -16.81
CA PHE A 134 11.92 13.55 -17.36
C PHE A 134 11.82 14.29 -18.71
N LYS A 135 10.87 13.90 -19.56
CA LYS A 135 10.62 14.62 -20.82
C LYS A 135 10.04 16.01 -20.59
N ASP A 136 9.06 16.08 -19.67
CA ASP A 136 8.36 17.33 -19.37
C ASP A 136 9.31 18.37 -18.76
N VAL A 137 10.29 17.94 -17.94
CA VAL A 137 11.23 18.87 -17.27
C VAL A 137 12.53 19.09 -18.05
N ALA A 138 12.75 18.38 -19.15
CA ALA A 138 13.96 18.54 -19.96
C ALA A 138 14.06 19.96 -20.51
N GLY A 139 15.14 20.65 -20.17
CA GLY A 139 15.40 22.02 -20.61
C GLY A 139 14.71 23.12 -19.79
N MET A 140 14.00 22.79 -18.72
CA MET A 140 13.47 23.80 -17.78
C MET A 140 14.63 24.39 -16.95
N ASP A 141 14.56 25.69 -16.71
CA ASP A 141 15.34 26.31 -15.67
C ASP A 141 14.76 26.04 -14.27
N ALA A 142 15.42 26.50 -13.21
CA ALA A 142 15.02 26.23 -11.83
C ALA A 142 13.63 26.79 -11.48
N ASP A 143 13.28 27.96 -11.97
CA ASP A 143 12.01 28.60 -11.68
C ASP A 143 10.86 27.90 -12.43
N ALA A 144 11.05 27.63 -13.71
CA ALA A 144 10.08 26.87 -14.51
C ALA A 144 9.86 25.45 -13.94
N TYR A 145 10.90 24.77 -13.48
CA TYR A 145 10.78 23.48 -12.81
C TYR A 145 9.97 23.56 -11.51
N LYS A 146 10.25 24.58 -10.69
CA LYS A 146 9.52 24.83 -9.45
C LYS A 146 8.02 25.05 -9.71
N ASP A 147 7.69 25.91 -10.66
CA ASP A 147 6.29 26.21 -11.02
C ASP A 147 5.58 24.96 -11.56
N PHE A 148 6.27 24.17 -12.39
CA PHE A 148 5.77 22.89 -12.89
C PHE A 148 5.44 21.92 -11.75
N ILE A 149 6.31 21.75 -10.76
CA ILE A 149 6.09 20.83 -9.62
C ILE A 149 4.94 21.34 -8.73
N TYR A 150 4.87 22.65 -8.47
CA TYR A 150 3.75 23.23 -7.71
C TYR A 150 2.41 23.07 -8.45
N GLY A 151 2.38 23.27 -9.77
CA GLY A 151 1.20 23.01 -10.59
C GLY A 151 0.75 21.54 -10.54
N LYS A 152 1.69 20.60 -10.65
CA LYS A 152 1.40 19.14 -10.51
C LYS A 152 0.83 18.82 -9.13
N ARG A 153 1.41 19.40 -8.05
CA ARG A 153 0.92 19.21 -6.69
C ARG A 153 -0.49 19.78 -6.51
N ALA A 154 -0.74 20.99 -6.97
CA ALA A 154 -2.06 21.61 -6.89
C ALA A 154 -3.15 20.79 -7.61
N ASN A 155 -2.84 20.26 -8.80
CA ASN A 155 -3.73 19.38 -9.55
C ASN A 155 -4.01 18.08 -8.82
N LEU A 156 -2.99 17.49 -8.18
CA LEU A 156 -3.15 16.28 -7.36
C LEU A 156 -4.08 16.54 -6.18
N LEU A 157 -3.84 17.61 -5.41
CA LEU A 157 -4.67 17.97 -4.24
C LEU A 157 -6.13 18.23 -4.67
N ALA A 158 -6.35 18.93 -5.77
CA ALA A 158 -7.68 19.15 -6.32
C ALA A 158 -8.37 17.84 -6.75
N SER A 159 -7.61 16.87 -7.26
CA SER A 159 -8.12 15.55 -7.63
C SER A 159 -8.52 14.74 -6.40
N ILE A 160 -7.71 14.77 -5.32
CA ILE A 160 -8.02 14.13 -4.04
C ILE A 160 -9.29 14.74 -3.43
N GLU A 161 -9.41 16.08 -3.45
CA GLU A 161 -10.57 16.75 -2.87
C GLU A 161 -11.89 16.40 -3.59
N LYS A 162 -11.86 16.28 -4.90
CA LYS A 162 -13.03 15.92 -5.73
C LYS A 162 -13.35 14.41 -5.69
N ALA A 163 -12.45 13.57 -5.21
CA ALA A 163 -12.64 12.13 -5.23
C ALA A 163 -13.75 11.68 -4.27
N PRO A 164 -14.54 10.64 -4.63
CA PRO A 164 -15.58 10.08 -3.80
C PRO A 164 -15.00 9.13 -2.73
N ILE A 165 -14.10 9.63 -1.90
CA ILE A 165 -13.42 8.93 -0.82
C ILE A 165 -13.70 9.62 0.52
N SER A 166 -13.50 8.89 1.62
CA SER A 166 -13.75 9.41 2.97
C SER A 166 -12.88 10.64 3.29
N LYS A 167 -13.37 11.47 4.19
CA LYS A 167 -12.60 12.62 4.71
C LYS A 167 -11.28 12.17 5.36
N ALA A 168 -11.31 11.01 6.04
CA ALA A 168 -10.11 10.44 6.66
C ALA A 168 -9.06 10.07 5.61
N LEU A 169 -9.48 9.42 4.51
CA LEU A 169 -8.55 9.07 3.43
C LEU A 169 -8.02 10.31 2.71
N LYS A 170 -8.86 11.34 2.47
CA LYS A 170 -8.40 12.63 1.91
C LYS A 170 -7.30 13.25 2.77
N ALA A 171 -7.47 13.27 4.08
CA ALA A 171 -6.47 13.82 5.01
C ALA A 171 -5.13 13.08 5.01
N VAL A 172 -5.13 11.80 4.66
CA VAL A 172 -3.91 10.99 4.57
C VAL A 172 -3.21 11.14 3.22
N LEU A 173 -3.97 11.38 2.15
CA LEU A 173 -3.44 11.48 0.79
C LEU A 173 -3.00 12.91 0.42
N GLY A 174 -3.49 13.95 1.10
CA GLY A 174 -3.18 15.37 0.89
C GLY A 174 -2.05 15.86 1.75
#